data_0dc891654598a74c894bf8e3d169a317
#
_entry.id   0dc891654598a74c894bf8e3d169a317
#
_cell.length_a   1.000
_cell.length_b   1.000
_cell.length_c   1.000
_cell.angle_alpha   90.00
_cell.angle_beta   90.00
_cell.angle_gamma   90.00
#
_symmetry.space_group_name_H-M   'P 1'
#
loop_
_entity.id
_entity.type
_entity.pdbx_description
1 polymer ?
#
loop_
_entity_poly.entity_id
_entity_poly.type
_entity_poly.pdbx_seq_one_letter_code
_entity_poly.pdbx_strand_id
1 'polypeptide(L)'
;MDNAIYPRSSKETMAGWVYLPRFVDKVRLHLAGRLHADYQHNFTKGFDEAWLKAAGVSAEQFIAVVKGTLTDGEVCDWVVKNVKKSDAEKAAHREYVMNYGRDERNTELRARLKMRKEQAGVAHRDDIQTFVDFIDVDEKRA
;
A
#
# COMPACT_ATOMS: atom_id res chain seq x y z
N MET A 1 0.02 10.77 -14.03
CA MET A 1 1.01 11.40 -13.12
C MET A 1 2.36 11.52 -13.80
N ASP A 2 2.52 12.52 -14.62
CA ASP A 2 3.81 12.76 -15.29
C ASP A 2 4.83 13.27 -14.26
N ASN A 3 6.05 12.78 -14.36
CA ASN A 3 7.17 13.12 -13.46
C ASN A 3 6.94 12.74 -11.99
N ALA A 4 5.94 11.91 -11.68
CA ALA A 4 5.72 11.45 -10.33
C ALA A 4 6.77 10.38 -9.95
N ILE A 5 7.21 10.44 -8.70
CA ILE A 5 7.99 9.37 -8.10
C ILE A 5 6.98 8.38 -7.51
N TYR A 6 6.93 7.17 -8.08
CA TYR A 6 6.00 6.17 -7.58
C TYR A 6 6.59 5.41 -6.39
N PRO A 7 5.82 5.26 -5.29
CA PRO A 7 6.20 4.31 -4.25
C PRO A 7 6.28 2.90 -4.84
N ARG A 8 7.00 2.01 -4.18
CA ARG A 8 7.08 0.62 -4.62
C ARG A 8 5.69 -0.02 -4.72
N SER A 9 5.59 -1.11 -5.47
CA SER A 9 4.32 -1.82 -5.65
C SER A 9 3.71 -2.27 -4.33
N SER A 10 2.38 -2.22 -4.25
CA SER A 10 1.63 -2.76 -3.12
C SER A 10 1.87 -4.26 -2.90
N LYS A 11 2.36 -4.98 -3.92
CA LYS A 11 2.58 -6.42 -3.87
C LYS A 11 3.93 -6.80 -3.24
N GLU A 12 4.85 -5.86 -3.08
CA GLU A 12 6.15 -6.14 -2.47
C GLU A 12 6.04 -6.34 -0.97
N THR A 13 6.97 -7.12 -0.42
CA THR A 13 6.96 -7.50 1.00
C THR A 13 8.21 -7.03 1.72
N MET A 14 8.08 -6.80 3.02
CA MET A 14 9.17 -6.43 3.91
C MET A 14 8.84 -6.98 5.30
N ALA A 15 9.81 -7.66 5.94
CA ALA A 15 9.61 -8.26 7.26
C ALA A 15 8.39 -9.18 7.34
N GLY A 16 8.04 -9.84 6.23
CA GLY A 16 6.87 -10.71 6.12
C GLY A 16 5.54 -10.00 5.85
N TRP A 17 5.54 -8.69 5.71
CA TRP A 17 4.34 -7.90 5.46
C TRP A 17 4.26 -7.44 4.00
N VAL A 18 3.14 -7.72 3.34
CA VAL A 18 2.85 -7.14 2.03
C VAL A 18 2.49 -5.66 2.21
N TYR A 19 2.75 -4.84 1.19
CA TYR A 19 2.44 -3.41 1.18
C TYR A 19 3.45 -2.55 1.96
N LEU A 20 4.13 -3.10 2.96
CA LEU A 20 5.01 -2.32 3.83
C LEU A 20 6.09 -1.54 3.07
N PRO A 21 6.77 -2.10 2.04
CA PRO A 21 7.74 -1.32 1.27
C PRO A 21 7.13 -0.05 0.66
N ARG A 22 5.92 -0.15 0.15
CA ARG A 22 5.21 0.99 -0.43
C ARG A 22 4.92 2.06 0.64
N PHE A 23 4.48 1.64 1.82
CA PHE A 23 4.18 2.57 2.91
C PHE A 23 5.45 3.28 3.37
N VAL A 24 6.56 2.55 3.50
CA VAL A 24 7.87 3.14 3.84
C VAL A 24 8.24 4.22 2.81
N ASP A 25 8.10 3.92 1.51
CA ASP A 25 8.39 4.89 0.46
C ASP A 25 7.50 6.13 0.56
N LYS A 26 6.21 5.94 0.83
CA LYS A 26 5.28 7.07 1.00
C LYS A 26 5.70 7.96 2.17
N VAL A 27 6.08 7.35 3.29
CA VAL A 27 6.55 8.11 4.46
C VAL A 27 7.82 8.90 4.13
N ARG A 28 8.79 8.26 3.48
CA ARG A 28 10.04 8.94 3.12
C ARG A 28 9.81 10.10 2.15
N LEU A 29 8.99 9.90 1.15
CA LEU A 29 8.63 10.95 0.21
C LEU A 29 7.88 12.09 0.90
N HIS A 30 6.97 11.76 1.80
CA HIS A 30 6.25 12.74 2.60
C HIS A 30 7.19 13.60 3.45
N LEU A 31 8.13 12.95 4.15
CA LEU A 31 9.10 13.64 4.99
C LEU A 31 10.03 14.54 4.17
N ALA A 32 10.31 14.15 2.92
CA ALA A 32 11.13 14.95 2.01
C ALA A 32 10.34 16.05 1.28
N GLY A 33 9.04 16.15 1.51
CA GLY A 33 8.17 17.11 0.82
C GLY A 33 7.96 16.76 -0.64
N ARG A 34 8.12 15.49 -1.04
CA ARG A 34 8.10 15.04 -2.43
C ARG A 34 7.00 14.02 -2.75
N LEU A 35 6.10 13.75 -1.80
CA LEU A 35 4.99 12.85 -2.05
C LEU A 35 3.97 13.57 -2.94
N HIS A 36 3.63 12.96 -4.09
CA HIS A 36 2.72 13.56 -5.05
C HIS A 36 1.34 13.83 -4.42
N ALA A 37 0.69 14.90 -4.85
CA ALA A 37 -0.61 15.32 -4.30
C ALA A 37 -1.67 14.22 -4.36
N ASP A 38 -1.64 13.38 -5.40
CA ASP A 38 -2.59 12.27 -5.54
C ASP A 38 -2.47 11.25 -4.41
N TYR A 39 -1.31 11.17 -3.76
CA TYR A 39 -1.09 10.28 -2.61
C TYR A 39 -1.26 10.99 -1.26
N GLN A 40 -1.09 12.32 -1.22
CA GLN A 40 -1.15 13.08 0.04
C GLN A 40 -2.51 12.97 0.72
N HIS A 41 -3.60 13.10 -0.02
CA HIS A 41 -4.93 13.12 0.60
C HIS A 41 -5.37 11.76 1.16
N ASN A 42 -4.74 10.67 0.75
CA ASN A 42 -4.99 9.35 1.32
C ASN A 42 -3.80 8.78 2.10
N PHE A 43 -2.79 9.61 2.36
CA PHE A 43 -1.63 9.22 3.17
C PHE A 43 -2.11 8.84 4.58
N THR A 44 -1.62 7.72 5.09
CA THR A 44 -2.02 7.06 6.34
C THR A 44 -3.46 6.52 6.36
N LYS A 45 -4.14 6.52 5.22
CA LYS A 45 -5.50 6.00 5.06
C LYS A 45 -5.50 4.81 4.09
N GLY A 46 -6.64 4.20 3.88
CA GLY A 46 -6.77 3.07 2.96
C GLY A 46 -5.84 1.93 3.35
N PHE A 47 -4.98 1.47 2.43
CA PHE A 47 -4.06 0.37 2.71
C PHE A 47 -2.97 0.76 3.73
N ASP A 48 -2.57 2.02 3.81
CA ASP A 48 -1.66 2.49 4.86
C ASP A 48 -2.27 2.19 6.23
N GLU A 49 -3.53 2.59 6.41
CA GLU A 49 -4.26 2.37 7.65
C GLU A 49 -4.47 0.88 7.93
N ALA A 50 -4.76 0.11 6.88
CA ALA A 50 -4.95 -1.34 7.03
C ALA A 50 -3.71 -2.00 7.60
N TRP A 51 -2.51 -1.63 7.13
CA TRP A 51 -1.28 -2.16 7.69
C TRP A 51 -1.08 -1.70 9.14
N LEU A 52 -1.30 -0.43 9.43
CA LEU A 52 -1.16 0.11 10.77
C LEU A 52 -2.05 -0.63 11.77
N LYS A 53 -3.28 -0.89 11.41
CA LYS A 53 -4.21 -1.64 12.25
C LYS A 53 -3.78 -3.09 12.44
N ALA A 54 -3.38 -3.75 11.35
CA ALA A 54 -2.92 -5.13 11.41
C ALA A 54 -1.66 -5.28 12.27
N ALA A 55 -0.76 -4.32 12.19
CA ALA A 55 0.49 -4.32 12.95
C ALA A 55 0.33 -3.81 14.39
N GLY A 56 -0.75 -3.09 14.67
CA GLY A 56 -0.97 -2.49 16.00
C GLY A 56 -0.08 -1.27 16.25
N VAL A 57 0.23 -0.51 15.21
CA VAL A 57 1.13 0.65 15.25
C VAL A 57 0.34 1.90 14.86
N SER A 58 0.57 3.01 15.51
CA SER A 58 -0.04 4.29 15.11
C SER A 58 0.72 4.91 13.95
N ALA A 59 0.04 5.76 13.17
CA ALA A 59 0.68 6.49 12.08
C ALA A 59 1.83 7.35 12.60
N GLU A 60 1.63 8.05 13.70
CA GLU A 60 2.66 8.91 14.31
C GLU A 60 3.90 8.10 14.70
N GLN A 61 3.69 6.94 15.31
CA GLN A 61 4.78 6.05 15.72
C GLN A 61 5.58 5.57 14.51
N PHE A 62 4.88 5.12 13.46
CA PHE A 62 5.54 4.59 12.27
C PHE A 62 6.31 5.67 11.52
N ILE A 63 5.73 6.86 11.38
CA ILE A 63 6.41 8.00 10.74
C ILE A 63 7.69 8.33 11.52
N ALA A 64 7.63 8.34 12.85
CA ALA A 64 8.79 8.61 13.69
C ALA A 64 9.89 7.56 13.50
N VAL A 65 9.51 6.28 13.37
CA VAL A 65 10.46 5.19 13.12
C VAL A 65 11.17 5.38 11.78
N VAL A 66 10.42 5.63 10.72
CA VAL A 66 10.99 5.84 9.38
C VAL A 66 11.89 7.09 9.37
N LYS A 67 11.45 8.16 10.02
CA LYS A 67 12.24 9.40 10.14
C LYS A 67 13.58 9.15 10.83
N GLY A 68 13.63 8.26 11.82
CA GLY A 68 14.84 7.93 12.56
C GLY A 68 15.74 6.89 11.90
N THR A 69 15.39 6.43 10.69
CA THR A 69 16.14 5.38 9.98
C THR A 69 16.62 5.89 8.63
N LEU A 70 17.68 5.26 8.09
CA LEU A 70 18.22 5.57 6.78
C LEU A 70 17.92 4.48 5.75
N THR A 71 17.80 3.22 6.19
CA THR A 71 17.69 2.05 5.30
C THR A 71 16.45 1.24 5.60
N ASP A 72 16.03 0.44 4.61
CA ASP A 72 14.95 -0.54 4.78
C ASP A 72 15.32 -1.59 5.83
N GLY A 73 16.59 -1.97 5.92
CA GLY A 73 17.07 -2.92 6.92
C GLY A 73 16.78 -2.45 8.35
N GLU A 74 16.98 -1.16 8.61
CA GLU A 74 16.69 -0.57 9.92
C GLU A 74 15.18 -0.58 10.22
N VAL A 75 14.35 -0.29 9.22
CA VAL A 75 12.88 -0.38 9.37
C VAL A 75 12.46 -1.82 9.64
N CYS A 76 13.00 -2.78 8.87
CA CYS A 76 12.74 -4.20 9.09
C CYS A 76 13.10 -4.64 10.51
N ASP A 77 14.26 -4.23 11.00
CA ASP A 77 14.71 -4.57 12.36
C ASP A 77 13.73 -4.05 13.41
N TRP A 78 13.28 -2.82 13.25
CA TRP A 78 12.30 -2.25 14.17
C TRP A 78 10.98 -3.03 14.13
N VAL A 79 10.48 -3.34 12.94
CA VAL A 79 9.22 -4.09 12.76
C VAL A 79 9.34 -5.47 13.39
N VAL A 80 10.42 -6.19 13.12
CA VAL A 80 10.64 -7.53 13.69
C VAL A 80 10.66 -7.48 15.22
N LYS A 81 11.28 -6.47 15.80
CA LYS A 81 11.40 -6.33 17.26
C LYS A 81 10.11 -5.88 17.94
N ASN A 82 9.36 -4.99 17.29
CA ASN A 82 8.28 -4.26 17.97
C ASN A 82 6.88 -4.67 17.52
N VAL A 83 6.75 -5.28 16.35
CA VAL A 83 5.46 -5.76 15.83
C VAL A 83 5.39 -7.26 16.05
N LYS A 84 4.75 -7.67 17.15
CA LYS A 84 4.67 -9.09 17.57
C LYS A 84 3.39 -9.71 17.03
N LYS A 85 3.39 -10.01 15.74
CA LYS A 85 2.24 -10.64 15.08
C LYS A 85 2.62 -12.01 14.52
N SER A 86 1.65 -12.91 14.51
CA SER A 86 1.84 -14.27 13.98
C SER A 86 1.89 -14.29 12.46
N ASP A 87 2.40 -15.38 11.90
CA ASP A 87 2.36 -15.59 10.46
C ASP A 87 0.93 -15.62 9.94
N ALA A 88 -0.02 -16.15 10.74
CA ALA A 88 -1.44 -16.15 10.37
C ALA A 88 -2.02 -14.74 10.27
N GLU A 89 -1.62 -13.85 11.19
CA GLU A 89 -2.07 -12.45 11.15
C GLU A 89 -1.49 -11.72 9.95
N LYS A 90 -0.23 -11.96 9.62
CA LYS A 90 0.40 -11.41 8.41
C LYS A 90 -0.27 -11.94 7.15
N ALA A 91 -0.60 -13.22 7.12
CA ALA A 91 -1.29 -13.84 5.99
C ALA A 91 -2.70 -13.27 5.82
N ALA A 92 -3.43 -13.02 6.91
CA ALA A 92 -4.75 -12.41 6.85
C ALA A 92 -4.69 -10.99 6.26
N HIS A 93 -3.69 -10.21 6.63
CA HIS A 93 -3.46 -8.89 6.06
C HIS A 93 -3.16 -8.98 4.56
N ARG A 94 -2.29 -9.93 4.18
CA ARG A 94 -1.95 -10.18 2.78
C ARG A 94 -3.20 -10.50 1.95
N GLU A 95 -4.04 -11.41 2.45
CA GLU A 95 -5.30 -11.76 1.76
C GLU A 95 -6.20 -10.55 1.58
N TYR A 96 -6.32 -9.72 2.60
CA TYR A 96 -7.12 -8.50 2.52
C TYR A 96 -6.61 -7.55 1.42
N VAL A 97 -5.30 -7.25 1.44
CA VAL A 97 -4.70 -6.30 0.49
C VAL A 97 -4.72 -6.85 -0.93
N MET A 98 -4.27 -8.09 -1.11
CA MET A 98 -4.09 -8.68 -2.45
C MET A 98 -5.41 -8.99 -3.15
N ASN A 99 -6.49 -9.15 -2.41
CA ASN A 99 -7.78 -9.50 -2.97
C ASN A 99 -8.82 -8.37 -2.88
N TYR A 100 -8.44 -7.23 -2.36
CA TYR A 100 -9.35 -6.09 -2.20
C TYR A 100 -9.93 -5.68 -3.56
N GLY A 101 -11.26 -5.71 -3.64
CA GLY A 101 -11.99 -5.40 -4.87
C GLY A 101 -12.33 -6.62 -5.75
N ARG A 102 -11.84 -7.81 -5.41
CA ARG A 102 -12.07 -9.02 -6.19
C ARG A 102 -13.46 -9.62 -5.98
N ASP A 103 -14.03 -9.50 -4.79
CA ASP A 103 -15.28 -10.15 -4.43
C ASP A 103 -16.46 -9.53 -5.20
N GLU A 104 -17.04 -10.30 -6.11
CA GLU A 104 -18.17 -9.87 -6.95
C GLU A 104 -19.42 -9.55 -6.12
N ARG A 105 -19.55 -10.09 -4.93
CA ARG A 105 -20.66 -9.81 -4.03
C ARG A 105 -20.58 -8.41 -3.44
N ASN A 106 -19.40 -7.83 -3.40
CA ASN A 106 -19.21 -6.43 -2.98
C ASN A 106 -19.38 -5.52 -4.20
N THR A 107 -20.62 -5.24 -4.54
CA THR A 107 -20.97 -4.49 -5.75
C THR A 107 -20.43 -3.06 -5.73
N GLU A 108 -20.34 -2.44 -4.54
CA GLU A 108 -19.81 -1.09 -4.40
C GLU A 108 -18.33 -1.04 -4.76
N LEU A 109 -17.51 -1.96 -4.23
CA LEU A 109 -16.09 -2.02 -4.56
C LEU A 109 -15.86 -2.39 -6.02
N ARG A 110 -16.66 -3.32 -6.58
CA ARG A 110 -16.56 -3.67 -7.99
C ARG A 110 -16.87 -2.48 -8.89
N ALA A 111 -17.90 -1.71 -8.55
CA ALA A 111 -18.25 -0.51 -9.29
C ALA A 111 -17.15 0.55 -9.21
N ARG A 112 -16.53 0.71 -8.05
CA ARG A 112 -15.43 1.66 -7.86
C ARG A 112 -14.21 1.26 -8.69
N LEU A 113 -13.86 -0.02 -8.70
CA LEU A 113 -12.74 -0.52 -9.51
C LEU A 113 -13.02 -0.31 -11.00
N LYS A 114 -14.24 -0.61 -11.45
CA LYS A 114 -14.66 -0.39 -12.83
C LYS A 114 -14.52 1.08 -13.23
N MET A 115 -14.98 1.98 -12.37
CA MET A 115 -14.87 3.42 -12.61
C MET A 115 -13.43 3.86 -12.73
N ARG A 116 -12.54 3.36 -11.85
CA ARG A 116 -11.12 3.68 -11.91
C ARG A 116 -10.48 3.20 -13.19
N LYS A 117 -10.83 1.99 -13.62
CA LYS A 117 -10.34 1.42 -14.89
C LYS A 117 -10.79 2.27 -16.09
N GLU A 118 -12.04 2.71 -16.08
CA GLU A 118 -12.57 3.57 -17.15
C GLU A 118 -11.85 4.90 -17.19
N GLN A 119 -11.63 5.53 -16.04
CA GLN A 119 -10.92 6.80 -15.94
C GLN A 119 -9.48 6.71 -16.44
N ALA A 120 -8.84 5.55 -16.27
CA ALA A 120 -7.47 5.32 -16.71
C ALA A 120 -7.37 4.78 -18.15
N GLY A 121 -8.49 4.54 -18.82
CA GLY A 121 -8.50 4.03 -20.20
C GLY A 121 -8.16 2.54 -20.32
N VAL A 122 -8.32 1.77 -19.24
CA VAL A 122 -7.99 0.33 -19.20
C VAL A 122 -9.20 -0.54 -18.88
N ALA A 123 -10.41 -0.05 -19.14
CA ALA A 123 -11.66 -0.79 -18.87
C ALA A 123 -11.70 -2.14 -19.56
N HIS A 124 -11.03 -2.28 -20.71
CA HIS A 124 -10.97 -3.51 -21.50
C HIS A 124 -10.06 -4.59 -20.90
N ARG A 125 -9.27 -4.28 -19.89
CA ARG A 125 -8.29 -5.20 -19.33
C ARG A 125 -8.94 -6.07 -18.25
N ASP A 126 -9.24 -7.32 -18.60
CA ASP A 126 -9.84 -8.29 -17.68
C ASP A 126 -8.84 -8.85 -16.66
N ASP A 127 -7.55 -8.68 -16.89
CA ASP A 127 -6.50 -9.09 -15.95
C ASP A 127 -6.43 -8.20 -14.70
N ILE A 128 -7.09 -7.03 -14.72
CA ILE A 128 -7.16 -6.13 -13.56
C ILE A 128 -8.41 -6.51 -12.75
N GLN A 129 -8.21 -7.32 -11.71
CA GLN A 129 -9.29 -7.83 -10.88
C GLN A 129 -9.31 -7.28 -9.46
N THR A 130 -8.25 -6.55 -9.06
CA THR A 130 -8.10 -6.01 -7.71
C THR A 130 -7.58 -4.58 -7.78
N PHE A 131 -7.69 -3.86 -6.65
CA PHE A 131 -7.13 -2.51 -6.57
C PHE A 131 -5.59 -2.51 -6.66
N VAL A 132 -4.91 -3.54 -6.12
CA VAL A 132 -3.44 -3.61 -6.26
C VAL A 132 -3.03 -3.85 -7.70
N ASP A 133 -3.78 -4.64 -8.46
CA ASP A 133 -3.55 -4.80 -9.90
C ASP A 133 -3.69 -3.46 -10.62
N PHE A 134 -4.76 -2.73 -10.29
CA PHE A 134 -5.03 -1.43 -10.90
C PHE A 134 -3.91 -0.42 -10.59
N ILE A 135 -3.47 -0.36 -9.34
CA ILE A 135 -2.41 0.57 -8.91
C ILE A 135 -1.13 0.31 -9.72
N ASP A 136 -0.74 -0.95 -9.90
CA ASP A 136 0.46 -1.29 -10.67
C ASP A 136 0.34 -0.82 -12.12
N VAL A 137 -0.81 -1.02 -12.76
CA VAL A 137 -1.04 -0.56 -14.13
C VAL A 137 -1.04 0.97 -14.21
N ASP A 138 -1.72 1.64 -13.27
CA ASP A 138 -1.81 3.09 -13.23
C ASP A 138 -0.42 3.72 -13.03
N GLU A 139 0.46 3.03 -12.31
CA GLU A 139 1.84 3.46 -12.08
C GLU A 139 2.82 2.85 -13.10
N LYS A 140 2.32 2.31 -14.20
CA LYS A 140 3.09 1.84 -15.36
C LYS A 140 4.01 0.66 -15.07
N ARG A 141 3.61 -0.23 -14.16
CA ARG A 141 4.35 -1.45 -13.84
C ARG A 141 3.88 -2.69 -14.60
N ALA A 142 2.67 -2.63 -15.17
CA ALA A 142 2.11 -3.80 -15.85
C ALA A 142 1.31 -3.45 -17.09
#